data_7c566f6bedc6f919d1cc569fd5a06c58
#
_entry.id   7c566f6bedc6f919d1cc569fd5a06c58
#
_cell.length_a   1.000
_cell.length_b   1.000
_cell.length_c   1.000
_cell.angle_alpha   90.00
_cell.angle_beta   90.00
_cell.angle_gamma   90.00
#
_symmetry.space_group_name_H-M   'P 1'
#
loop_
_entity.id
_entity.type
_entity.pdbx_description
1 polymer ?
#
loop_
_entity_poly.entity_id
_entity_poly.type
_entity_poly.pdbx_seq_one_letter_code
_entity_poly.pdbx_strand_id
1 'polypeptide(L)'
;GFIRRDRFTAMFGMVGLAECVNHLMELQGKTGRYGHDEEADALGVEIMDEIDAFNKAHVNPYCEATDGHFLLHAQVGIDSDMGISPGTRIPIGEEPEELIDHLRHCEKFHRYFPSGTGDIFPIDTTVHKNHDFLLDVIKGSFREGIRYLSFYAADSDVVRITGYLVKRSEIEKLERGENVLQDTTALGMGAKHNSRVFQRKVR
;
A
#
# COMPACT_ATOMS: atom_id res chain seq x y z
N GLY A 1 -13.32 -3.66 30.55
CA GLY A 1 -12.71 -4.39 29.47
C GLY A 1 -12.27 -3.47 28.34
N PHE A 2 -11.11 -3.74 27.75
CA PHE A 2 -10.59 -2.97 26.62
C PHE A 2 -11.39 -3.25 25.35
N ILE A 3 -11.84 -4.49 25.16
CA ILE A 3 -12.64 -4.91 24.01
C ILE A 3 -14.10 -4.90 24.43
N ARG A 4 -14.90 -4.13 23.69
CA ARG A 4 -16.35 -4.03 23.86
C ARG A 4 -17.01 -4.31 22.52
N ARG A 5 -18.07 -5.12 22.50
CA ARG A 5 -18.78 -5.47 21.28
C ARG A 5 -19.34 -4.26 20.54
N ASP A 6 -19.87 -3.29 21.26
CA ASP A 6 -20.40 -2.03 20.72
C ASP A 6 -19.33 -1.09 20.14
N ARG A 7 -18.03 -1.44 20.26
CA ARG A 7 -16.89 -0.67 19.75
C ARG A 7 -15.87 -1.53 19.01
N PHE A 8 -16.10 -2.82 18.91
CA PHE A 8 -15.23 -3.74 18.20
C PHE A 8 -15.62 -3.76 16.72
N THR A 9 -14.65 -3.63 15.86
CA THR A 9 -14.80 -3.72 14.40
C THR A 9 -13.89 -4.81 13.88
N ALA A 10 -14.47 -5.78 13.18
CA ALA A 10 -13.69 -6.75 12.44
C ALA A 10 -13.40 -6.23 11.02
N MET A 11 -12.27 -6.62 10.47
CA MET A 11 -11.82 -6.19 9.16
C MET A 11 -11.36 -7.38 8.32
N PHE A 12 -11.68 -7.35 7.03
CA PHE A 12 -11.00 -8.16 6.04
C PHE A 12 -9.78 -7.40 5.52
N GLY A 13 -8.59 -7.87 5.89
CA GLY A 13 -7.35 -7.42 5.29
C GLY A 13 -7.05 -8.19 4.02
N MET A 14 -6.50 -7.53 3.03
CA MET A 14 -6.15 -8.15 1.75
C MET A 14 -4.70 -7.88 1.36
N VAL A 15 -4.14 -8.80 0.61
CA VAL A 15 -2.79 -8.73 0.02
C VAL A 15 -2.81 -9.35 -1.37
N GLY A 16 -1.91 -8.94 -2.25
CA GLY A 16 -1.65 -9.62 -3.51
C GLY A 16 -2.61 -9.27 -4.66
N LEU A 17 -3.34 -8.17 -4.60
CA LEU A 17 -4.21 -7.77 -5.73
C LEU A 17 -3.40 -7.55 -7.01
N ALA A 18 -2.29 -6.85 -6.93
CA ALA A 18 -1.42 -6.57 -8.07
C ALA A 18 -0.89 -7.85 -8.72
N GLU A 19 -0.41 -8.78 -7.90
CA GLU A 19 0.11 -10.07 -8.37
C GLU A 19 -1.01 -10.92 -9.00
N CYS A 20 -2.19 -10.91 -8.40
CA CYS A 20 -3.37 -11.60 -8.94
C CYS A 20 -3.75 -11.05 -10.33
N VAL A 21 -3.88 -9.73 -10.46
CA VAL A 21 -4.22 -9.07 -11.73
C VAL A 21 -3.16 -9.38 -12.78
N ASN A 22 -1.88 -9.18 -12.46
CA ASN A 22 -0.79 -9.43 -13.39
C ASN A 22 -0.78 -10.88 -13.88
N HIS A 23 -1.02 -11.83 -12.99
CA HIS A 23 -1.09 -13.25 -13.36
C HIS A 23 -2.31 -13.56 -14.25
N LEU A 24 -3.47 -12.99 -13.95
CA LEU A 24 -4.66 -13.16 -14.78
C LEU A 24 -4.49 -12.55 -16.18
N MET A 25 -3.83 -11.40 -16.29
CA MET A 25 -3.47 -10.80 -17.57
C MET A 25 -2.56 -11.72 -18.38
N GLU A 26 -1.53 -12.29 -17.76
CA GLU A 26 -0.63 -13.26 -18.39
C GLU A 26 -1.37 -14.50 -18.89
N LEU A 27 -2.28 -15.06 -18.09
CA LEU A 27 -3.10 -16.21 -18.49
C LEU A 27 -3.99 -15.93 -19.69
N GLN A 28 -4.37 -14.66 -19.90
CA GLN A 28 -5.14 -14.21 -21.06
C GLN A 28 -4.24 -13.85 -22.26
N GLY A 29 -2.92 -14.02 -22.15
CA GLY A 29 -1.96 -13.64 -23.20
C GLY A 29 -1.79 -12.14 -23.36
N LYS A 30 -2.15 -11.33 -22.35
CA LYS A 30 -2.04 -9.88 -22.34
C LYS A 30 -0.75 -9.44 -21.65
N THR A 31 -0.23 -8.29 -22.05
CA THR A 31 1.02 -7.73 -21.52
C THR A 31 0.82 -6.54 -20.58
N GLY A 32 -0.42 -6.04 -20.48
CA GLY A 32 -0.76 -4.94 -19.56
C GLY A 32 -0.48 -5.29 -18.11
N ARG A 33 -0.02 -4.30 -17.35
CA ARG A 33 0.38 -4.46 -15.95
C ARG A 33 -0.44 -3.56 -15.04
N TYR A 34 -0.79 -4.08 -13.89
CA TYR A 34 -1.47 -3.35 -12.83
C TYR A 34 -0.67 -2.10 -12.42
N GLY A 35 -1.35 -0.96 -12.43
CA GLY A 35 -0.75 0.34 -12.16
C GLY A 35 -0.22 1.08 -13.39
N HIS A 36 -0.17 0.44 -14.57
CA HIS A 36 0.37 1.00 -15.80
C HIS A 36 -0.56 0.89 -17.00
N ASP A 37 -1.58 0.05 -16.88
CA ASP A 37 -2.47 -0.26 -17.98
C ASP A 37 -3.92 -0.22 -17.52
N GLU A 38 -4.76 0.48 -18.30
CA GLU A 38 -6.18 0.68 -17.95
C GLU A 38 -6.97 -0.63 -17.90
N GLU A 39 -6.64 -1.60 -18.75
CA GLU A 39 -7.33 -2.89 -18.77
C GLU A 39 -6.95 -3.73 -17.56
N ALA A 40 -5.67 -3.69 -17.17
CA ALA A 40 -5.22 -4.35 -15.93
C ALA A 40 -5.83 -3.71 -14.68
N ASP A 41 -5.88 -2.38 -14.63
CA ASP A 41 -6.53 -1.66 -13.54
C ASP A 41 -8.03 -1.93 -13.48
N ALA A 42 -8.71 -2.00 -14.63
CA ALA A 42 -10.13 -2.33 -14.70
C ALA A 42 -10.40 -3.74 -14.15
N LEU A 43 -9.55 -4.72 -14.47
CA LEU A 43 -9.64 -6.06 -13.89
C LEU A 43 -9.45 -6.03 -12.36
N GLY A 44 -8.52 -5.21 -11.87
CA GLY A 44 -8.34 -4.99 -10.43
C GLY A 44 -9.58 -4.40 -9.76
N VAL A 45 -10.22 -3.44 -10.41
CA VAL A 45 -11.49 -2.83 -9.96
C VAL A 45 -12.61 -3.88 -9.94
N GLU A 46 -12.73 -4.71 -10.99
CA GLU A 46 -13.73 -5.78 -11.06
C GLU A 46 -13.58 -6.79 -9.90
N ILE A 47 -12.35 -7.21 -9.62
CA ILE A 47 -12.06 -8.07 -8.46
C ILE A 47 -12.47 -7.40 -7.15
N MET A 48 -12.19 -6.12 -7.01
CA MET A 48 -12.57 -5.37 -5.81
C MET A 48 -14.07 -5.16 -5.68
N ASP A 49 -14.79 -4.98 -6.78
CA ASP A 49 -16.26 -4.89 -6.78
C ASP A 49 -16.88 -6.20 -6.27
N GLU A 50 -16.37 -7.34 -6.67
CA GLU A 50 -16.83 -8.67 -6.19
C GLU A 50 -16.54 -8.86 -4.69
N ILE A 51 -15.34 -8.51 -4.25
CA ILE A 51 -14.95 -8.59 -2.82
C ILE A 51 -15.84 -7.66 -1.98
N ASP A 52 -16.10 -6.45 -2.43
CA ASP A 52 -16.94 -5.47 -1.73
C ASP A 52 -18.40 -5.93 -1.68
N ALA A 53 -18.92 -6.47 -2.78
CA ALA A 53 -20.27 -7.04 -2.84
C ALA A 53 -20.42 -8.22 -1.86
N PHE A 54 -19.46 -9.13 -1.83
CA PHE A 54 -19.43 -10.23 -0.86
C PHE A 54 -19.40 -9.70 0.58
N ASN A 55 -18.51 -8.74 0.86
CA ASN A 55 -18.37 -8.16 2.19
C ASN A 55 -19.64 -7.46 2.67
N LYS A 56 -20.32 -6.74 1.79
CA LYS A 56 -21.60 -6.08 2.08
C LYS A 56 -22.75 -7.08 2.32
N ALA A 57 -22.75 -8.20 1.64
CA ALA A 57 -23.74 -9.26 1.83
C ALA A 57 -23.49 -10.11 3.08
N HIS A 58 -22.25 -10.20 3.54
CA HIS A 58 -21.85 -10.99 4.69
C HIS A 58 -22.25 -10.30 6.00
N VAL A 59 -23.04 -10.98 6.83
CA VAL A 59 -23.46 -10.47 8.14
C VAL A 59 -22.80 -11.29 9.24
N ASN A 60 -22.23 -10.62 10.23
CA ASN A 60 -21.60 -11.22 11.39
C ASN A 60 -22.20 -10.64 12.68
N PRO A 61 -22.83 -11.46 13.54
CA PRO A 61 -23.54 -10.98 14.73
C PRO A 61 -22.62 -10.38 15.82
N TYR A 62 -21.30 -10.50 15.64
CA TYR A 62 -20.33 -9.97 16.60
C TYR A 62 -19.78 -8.58 16.25
N CYS A 63 -20.21 -7.99 15.15
CA CYS A 63 -19.77 -6.67 14.68
C CYS A 63 -20.83 -5.59 14.93
N GLU A 64 -21.24 -5.41 16.18
CA GLU A 64 -22.30 -4.44 16.55
C GLU A 64 -21.96 -2.99 16.16
N ALA A 65 -20.67 -2.60 16.23
CA ALA A 65 -20.22 -1.25 15.90
C ALA A 65 -20.37 -0.88 14.41
N THR A 66 -20.56 -1.87 13.56
CA THR A 66 -20.66 -1.73 12.10
C THR A 66 -21.91 -2.43 11.54
N ASP A 67 -22.99 -2.46 12.33
CA ASP A 67 -24.28 -3.08 11.97
C ASP A 67 -24.17 -4.51 11.44
N GLY A 68 -23.25 -5.28 12.02
CA GLY A 68 -23.02 -6.67 11.64
C GLY A 68 -22.13 -6.86 10.40
N HIS A 69 -21.47 -5.84 9.90
CA HIS A 69 -20.61 -5.93 8.72
C HIS A 69 -19.12 -5.78 9.06
N PHE A 70 -18.29 -6.49 8.34
CA PHE A 70 -16.86 -6.25 8.35
C PHE A 70 -16.51 -5.02 7.51
N LEU A 71 -15.42 -4.35 7.87
CA LEU A 71 -14.84 -3.32 7.03
C LEU A 71 -13.71 -3.93 6.18
N LEU A 72 -13.63 -3.50 4.93
CA LEU A 72 -12.45 -3.81 4.11
C LEU A 72 -11.27 -2.97 4.59
N HIS A 73 -10.11 -3.60 4.70
CA HIS A 73 -8.86 -2.97 5.10
C HIS A 73 -7.79 -3.23 4.04
N ALA A 74 -7.27 -2.14 3.47
CA ALA A 74 -6.09 -2.22 2.63
C ALA A 74 -4.87 -2.43 3.53
N GLN A 75 -4.34 -3.64 3.55
CA GLN A 75 -3.16 -3.97 4.33
C GLN A 75 -2.03 -3.00 4.01
N VAL A 76 -1.45 -2.38 5.02
CA VAL A 76 -0.38 -1.38 4.86
C VAL A 76 0.99 -2.05 4.71
N GLY A 77 1.18 -3.16 5.37
CA GLY A 77 2.40 -3.95 5.31
C GLY A 77 2.14 -5.36 5.83
N ILE A 78 3.06 -6.24 5.59
CA ILE A 78 3.12 -7.60 6.11
C ILE A 78 4.41 -7.76 6.90
N ASP A 79 4.40 -8.64 7.88
CA ASP A 79 5.50 -8.86 8.83
C ASP A 79 6.82 -9.19 8.13
N SER A 80 6.75 -10.00 7.09
CA SER A 80 7.89 -10.33 6.25
C SER A 80 7.63 -9.98 4.80
N ASP A 81 8.65 -9.49 4.11
CA ASP A 81 8.58 -9.25 2.67
C ASP A 81 8.62 -10.58 1.92
N MET A 82 7.45 -11.03 1.52
CA MET A 82 7.26 -12.29 0.78
C MET A 82 7.18 -12.08 -0.73
N GLY A 83 7.42 -10.86 -1.21
CA GLY A 83 7.26 -10.50 -2.62
C GLY A 83 5.80 -10.34 -3.05
N ILE A 84 4.91 -10.18 -2.10
CA ILE A 84 3.47 -9.94 -2.31
C ILE A 84 3.15 -8.51 -1.86
N SER A 85 2.45 -7.77 -2.71
CA SER A 85 2.07 -6.39 -2.41
C SER A 85 0.93 -6.33 -1.39
N PRO A 86 1.04 -5.49 -0.35
CA PRO A 86 -0.04 -5.33 0.62
C PRO A 86 -1.20 -4.52 0.03
N GLY A 87 -2.43 -4.91 0.36
CA GLY A 87 -3.64 -4.23 -0.08
C GLY A 87 -3.77 -4.17 -1.59
N THR A 88 -3.99 -2.95 -2.08
CA THR A 88 -4.15 -2.64 -3.51
C THR A 88 -2.91 -1.97 -4.11
N ARG A 89 -1.76 -2.09 -3.46
CA ARG A 89 -0.52 -1.45 -3.91
C ARG A 89 0.04 -2.09 -5.16
N ILE A 90 0.68 -1.25 -5.97
CA ILE A 90 1.59 -1.71 -7.01
C ILE A 90 2.83 -2.34 -6.35
N PRO A 91 3.43 -3.40 -6.93
CA PRO A 91 4.67 -3.95 -6.42
C PRO A 91 5.76 -2.89 -6.27
N ILE A 92 6.49 -2.92 -5.15
CA ILE A 92 7.51 -1.91 -4.85
C ILE A 92 8.59 -1.90 -5.93
N GLY A 93 8.85 -0.71 -6.48
CA GLY A 93 9.81 -0.49 -7.57
C GLY A 93 9.21 -0.67 -8.96
N GLU A 94 7.91 -1.02 -9.03
CA GLU A 94 7.13 -1.07 -10.27
C GLU A 94 6.11 0.08 -10.34
N GLU A 95 6.13 1.02 -9.41
CA GLU A 95 5.20 2.16 -9.42
C GLU A 95 5.46 3.08 -10.63
N PRO A 96 4.43 3.78 -11.15
CA PRO A 96 4.59 4.79 -12.17
C PRO A 96 5.65 5.84 -11.80
N GLU A 97 6.41 6.30 -12.78
CA GLU A 97 7.45 7.33 -12.54
C GLU A 97 6.84 8.67 -12.13
N GLU A 98 5.70 9.00 -12.72
CA GLU A 98 5.00 10.24 -12.47
C GLU A 98 4.07 10.12 -11.25
N LEU A 99 4.23 11.03 -10.30
CA LEU A 99 3.40 11.08 -9.08
C LEU A 99 1.90 11.10 -9.40
N ILE A 100 1.50 11.85 -10.42
CA ILE A 100 0.08 12.00 -10.77
C ILE A 100 -0.50 10.69 -11.31
N ASP A 101 0.25 9.94 -12.09
CA ASP A 101 -0.22 8.64 -12.63
C ASP A 101 -0.34 7.61 -11.51
N HIS A 102 0.59 7.60 -10.55
CA HIS A 102 0.49 6.77 -9.37
C HIS A 102 -0.74 7.15 -8.51
N LEU A 103 -1.01 8.44 -8.31
CA LEU A 103 -2.20 8.91 -7.58
C LEU A 103 -3.50 8.53 -8.29
N ARG A 104 -3.58 8.65 -9.62
CA ARG A 104 -4.74 8.25 -10.44
C ARG A 104 -5.01 6.74 -10.35
N HIS A 105 -3.97 5.95 -10.31
CA HIS A 105 -4.13 4.51 -10.07
C HIS A 105 -4.74 4.26 -8.68
N CYS A 106 -4.14 4.84 -7.64
CA CYS A 106 -4.56 4.63 -6.25
C CYS A 106 -6.02 5.07 -6.01
N GLU A 107 -6.44 6.20 -6.58
CA GLU A 107 -7.79 6.75 -6.46
C GLU A 107 -8.88 5.72 -6.79
N LYS A 108 -8.68 4.88 -7.80
CA LYS A 108 -9.63 3.85 -8.25
C LYS A 108 -10.05 2.91 -7.10
N PHE A 109 -9.18 2.72 -6.11
CA PHE A 109 -9.35 1.74 -5.03
C PHE A 109 -9.76 2.34 -3.69
N HIS A 110 -9.57 3.64 -3.46
CA HIS A 110 -9.87 4.26 -2.16
C HIS A 110 -11.33 4.13 -1.73
N ARG A 111 -12.26 4.04 -2.69
CA ARG A 111 -13.71 3.96 -2.43
C ARG A 111 -14.11 2.71 -1.63
N TYR A 112 -13.35 1.62 -1.74
CA TYR A 112 -13.65 0.35 -1.09
C TYR A 112 -13.29 0.32 0.40
N PHE A 113 -12.44 1.23 0.83
CA PHE A 113 -11.88 1.22 2.17
C PHE A 113 -12.29 2.48 2.94
N PRO A 114 -12.87 2.34 4.15
CA PRO A 114 -13.28 3.51 4.94
C PRO A 114 -12.17 4.52 5.21
N SER A 115 -10.95 4.04 5.46
CA SER A 115 -9.76 4.87 5.70
C SER A 115 -8.87 5.06 4.46
N GLY A 116 -9.29 4.56 3.30
CA GLY A 116 -8.48 4.57 2.08
C GLY A 116 -7.42 3.49 2.06
N THR A 117 -6.56 3.55 1.05
CA THR A 117 -5.42 2.65 0.88
C THR A 117 -4.15 3.31 1.39
N GLY A 118 -3.33 2.55 2.13
CA GLY A 118 -2.07 3.08 2.65
C GLY A 118 -0.97 2.96 1.61
N ASP A 119 -0.75 3.97 0.79
CA ASP A 119 0.43 4.04 -0.09
C ASP A 119 1.38 5.16 0.33
N ILE A 120 2.62 5.13 -0.16
CA ILE A 120 3.67 6.07 0.19
C ILE A 120 4.26 6.62 -1.10
N PHE A 121 4.11 7.91 -1.32
CA PHE A 121 4.51 8.59 -2.55
C PHE A 121 5.88 9.26 -2.40
N PRO A 122 6.79 9.04 -3.37
CA PRO A 122 8.07 9.74 -3.36
C PRO A 122 7.87 11.22 -3.73
N ILE A 123 8.55 12.09 -3.01
CA ILE A 123 8.71 13.49 -3.34
C ILE A 123 10.20 13.85 -3.36
N ASP A 124 10.60 14.72 -4.24
CA ASP A 124 11.97 15.19 -4.34
C ASP A 124 12.21 16.49 -3.56
N THR A 125 13.47 16.95 -3.52
CA THR A 125 13.84 18.18 -2.82
C THR A 125 13.21 19.44 -3.40
N THR A 126 12.71 19.44 -4.63
CA THR A 126 12.05 20.62 -5.21
C THR A 126 10.74 20.90 -4.52
N VAL A 127 10.03 19.85 -4.08
CA VAL A 127 8.79 19.96 -3.31
C VAL A 127 9.03 20.60 -1.94
N HIS A 128 10.17 20.34 -1.31
CA HIS A 128 10.53 20.98 -0.04
C HIS A 128 10.64 22.52 -0.14
N LYS A 129 10.85 23.04 -1.33
CA LYS A 129 10.93 24.47 -1.62
C LYS A 129 9.65 25.04 -2.21
N ASN A 130 8.70 24.18 -2.57
CA ASN A 130 7.43 24.55 -3.18
C ASN A 130 6.25 23.91 -2.44
N HIS A 131 5.97 24.46 -1.26
CA HIS A 131 4.89 23.96 -0.40
C HIS A 131 3.51 24.15 -1.03
N ASP A 132 3.32 25.19 -1.86
CA ASP A 132 2.05 25.43 -2.54
C ASP A 132 1.74 24.30 -3.52
N PHE A 133 2.73 23.83 -4.26
CA PHE A 133 2.58 22.64 -5.12
C PHE A 133 2.12 21.41 -4.33
N LEU A 134 2.77 21.13 -3.20
CA LEU A 134 2.39 19.99 -2.35
C LEU A 134 0.95 20.12 -1.84
N LEU A 135 0.56 21.33 -1.40
CA LEU A 135 -0.81 21.60 -0.96
C LEU A 135 -1.83 21.42 -2.10
N ASP A 136 -1.49 21.79 -3.32
CA ASP A 136 -2.37 21.63 -4.47
C ASP A 136 -2.49 20.14 -4.86
N VAL A 137 -1.41 19.37 -4.79
CA VAL A 137 -1.45 17.89 -4.95
C VAL A 137 -2.36 17.26 -3.90
N ILE A 138 -2.21 17.61 -2.62
CA ILE A 138 -3.04 17.08 -1.53
C ILE A 138 -4.51 17.43 -1.74
N LYS A 139 -4.81 18.71 -2.06
CA LYS A 139 -6.20 19.15 -2.30
C LYS A 139 -6.80 18.47 -3.54
N GLY A 140 -6.03 18.36 -4.61
CA GLY A 140 -6.43 17.65 -5.82
C GLY A 140 -6.75 16.19 -5.53
N SER A 141 -5.86 15.49 -4.87
CA SER A 141 -6.04 14.08 -4.49
C SER A 141 -7.31 13.85 -3.66
N PHE A 142 -7.60 14.71 -2.69
CA PHE A 142 -8.81 14.58 -1.90
C PHE A 142 -10.08 14.86 -2.70
N ARG A 143 -10.03 15.76 -3.70
CA ARG A 143 -11.18 16.02 -4.59
C ARG A 143 -11.48 14.82 -5.49
N GLU A 144 -10.44 14.10 -5.89
CA GLU A 144 -10.57 12.87 -6.70
C GLU A 144 -10.95 11.63 -5.86
N GLY A 145 -11.06 11.75 -4.53
CA GLY A 145 -11.54 10.67 -3.67
C GLY A 145 -10.47 9.91 -2.90
N ILE A 146 -9.20 10.30 -3.01
CA ILE A 146 -8.14 9.76 -2.15
C ILE A 146 -8.43 10.16 -0.70
N ARG A 147 -8.28 9.20 0.22
CA ARG A 147 -8.59 9.37 1.65
C ARG A 147 -7.38 9.29 2.55
N TYR A 148 -6.26 8.84 2.02
CA TYR A 148 -5.01 8.69 2.74
C TYR A 148 -3.85 9.05 1.83
N LEU A 149 -2.92 9.85 2.34
CA LEU A 149 -1.69 10.24 1.65
C LEU A 149 -0.52 10.14 2.61
N SER A 150 0.57 9.58 2.15
CA SER A 150 1.85 9.53 2.85
C SER A 150 2.98 9.82 1.87
N PHE A 151 3.95 10.61 2.28
CA PHE A 151 5.07 11.00 1.43
C PHE A 151 6.40 10.68 2.09
N TYR A 152 7.42 10.45 1.28
CA TYR A 152 8.80 10.37 1.73
C TYR A 152 9.73 11.11 0.79
N ALA A 153 10.87 11.58 1.31
CA ALA A 153 11.89 12.25 0.50
C ALA A 153 12.70 11.20 -0.27
N ALA A 154 12.56 11.20 -1.60
CA ALA A 154 13.17 10.21 -2.49
C ALA A 154 14.71 10.26 -2.48
N ASP A 155 15.28 11.39 -2.12
CA ASP A 155 16.73 11.66 -2.02
C ASP A 155 17.31 11.43 -0.62
N SER A 156 16.53 10.88 0.30
CA SER A 156 16.96 10.56 1.66
C SER A 156 17.55 9.14 1.78
N ASP A 157 18.21 8.88 2.92
CA ASP A 157 18.74 7.54 3.26
C ASP A 157 17.62 6.60 3.71
N VAL A 158 16.57 6.44 2.89
CA VAL A 158 15.49 5.52 3.19
C VAL A 158 15.24 4.54 2.07
N VAL A 159 14.82 3.34 2.46
CA VAL A 159 14.37 2.27 1.57
C VAL A 159 12.97 1.86 2.01
N ARG A 160 12.09 1.67 1.06
CA ARG A 160 10.76 1.16 1.33
C ARG A 160 10.79 -0.37 1.41
N ILE A 161 10.32 -0.90 2.54
CA ILE A 161 10.11 -2.34 2.74
C ILE A 161 8.63 -2.52 3.07
N THR A 162 7.90 -3.15 2.17
CA THR A 162 6.44 -3.31 2.31
C THR A 162 5.74 -2.01 2.68
N GLY A 163 5.19 -1.88 3.89
CA GLY A 163 4.55 -0.69 4.43
C GLY A 163 5.47 0.26 5.21
N TYR A 164 6.76 -0.03 5.28
CA TYR A 164 7.71 0.69 6.13
C TYR A 164 8.76 1.43 5.32
N LEU A 165 9.24 2.52 5.89
CA LEU A 165 10.47 3.18 5.46
C LEU A 165 11.57 2.85 6.48
N VAL A 166 12.70 2.39 5.98
CA VAL A 166 13.85 1.98 6.78
C VAL A 166 15.09 2.68 6.24
N LYS A 167 16.00 3.09 7.10
CA LYS A 167 17.27 3.66 6.65
C LYS A 167 18.13 2.57 5.97
N ARG A 168 18.65 2.88 4.81
CA ARG A 168 19.60 2.00 4.08
C ARG A 168 20.81 1.66 4.94
N SER A 169 21.37 2.65 5.63
CA SER A 169 22.49 2.47 6.55
C SER A 169 22.17 1.50 7.70
N GLU A 170 20.92 1.43 8.15
CA GLU A 170 20.53 0.46 9.18
C GLU A 170 20.42 -0.96 8.60
N ILE A 171 19.97 -1.11 7.35
CA ILE A 171 19.97 -2.42 6.66
C ILE A 171 21.41 -2.93 6.47
N GLU A 172 22.34 -2.04 6.10
CA GLU A 172 23.77 -2.39 5.96
C GLU A 172 24.39 -2.85 7.30
N LYS A 173 23.99 -2.24 8.44
CA LYS A 173 24.38 -2.74 9.77
C LYS A 173 23.86 -4.17 10.01
N LEU A 174 22.58 -4.41 9.69
CA LEU A 174 21.98 -5.73 9.84
C LEU A 174 22.70 -6.79 9.00
N GLU A 175 23.14 -6.45 7.79
CA GLU A 175 23.91 -7.35 6.95
C GLU A 175 25.27 -7.72 7.55
N ARG A 176 25.89 -6.80 8.29
CA ARG A 176 27.12 -7.07 9.05
C ARG A 176 26.87 -7.87 10.33
N GLY A 177 25.61 -8.24 10.63
CA GLY A 177 25.24 -8.99 11.82
C GLY A 177 25.05 -8.12 13.06
N GLU A 178 24.99 -6.81 12.91
CA GLU A 178 24.71 -5.86 14.01
C GLU A 178 23.22 -5.83 14.32
N ASN A 179 22.88 -5.56 15.58
CA ASN A 179 21.49 -5.31 15.96
C ASN A 179 21.09 -3.90 15.56
N VAL A 180 19.89 -3.77 14.98
CA VAL A 180 19.35 -2.51 14.52
C VAL A 180 18.06 -2.21 15.24
N LEU A 181 18.01 -1.06 15.89
CA LEU A 181 16.78 -0.46 16.41
C LEU A 181 16.54 0.82 15.62
N GLN A 182 15.38 0.89 14.96
CA GLN A 182 14.90 2.10 14.34
C GLN A 182 13.72 2.63 15.14
N ASP A 183 13.96 3.60 15.98
CA ASP A 183 13.00 4.21 16.90
C ASP A 183 12.14 3.16 17.64
N THR A 184 11.04 2.74 17.05
CA THR A 184 10.11 1.76 17.64
C THR A 184 10.13 0.39 16.97
N THR A 185 10.92 0.20 15.91
CA THR A 185 10.90 -1.02 15.10
C THR A 185 12.25 -1.73 15.13
N ALA A 186 12.27 -2.96 15.64
CA ALA A 186 13.39 -3.87 15.47
C ALA A 186 13.28 -4.57 14.11
N LEU A 187 14.29 -4.40 13.26
CA LEU A 187 14.39 -5.14 12.02
C LEU A 187 14.84 -6.58 12.33
N GLY A 188 13.95 -7.53 12.10
CA GLY A 188 14.24 -8.95 12.27
C GLY A 188 15.07 -9.53 11.11
N MET A 189 15.54 -10.75 11.31
CA MET A 189 16.32 -11.49 10.30
C MET A 189 15.57 -11.67 8.97
N GLY A 190 14.23 -11.60 8.95
CA GLY A 190 13.44 -11.66 7.72
C GLY A 190 13.76 -10.54 6.73
N ALA A 191 14.07 -9.34 7.22
CA ALA A 191 14.50 -8.23 6.35
C ALA A 191 15.82 -8.52 5.64
N LYS A 192 16.74 -9.27 6.29
CA LYS A 192 18.03 -9.67 5.73
C LYS A 192 17.90 -10.67 4.56
N HIS A 193 16.93 -11.55 4.62
CA HIS A 193 16.75 -12.60 3.62
C HIS A 193 16.06 -12.12 2.35
N ASN A 194 15.54 -10.91 2.33
CA ASN A 194 14.96 -10.35 1.12
C ASN A 194 16.05 -9.76 0.21
N SER A 195 16.50 -10.55 -0.75
CA SER A 195 17.51 -10.14 -1.73
C SER A 195 17.15 -8.92 -2.57
N ARG A 196 15.86 -8.56 -2.60
CA ARG A 196 15.34 -7.40 -3.36
C ARG A 196 15.44 -6.09 -2.58
N VAL A 197 15.69 -6.10 -1.27
CA VAL A 197 15.70 -4.88 -0.44
C VAL A 197 16.67 -3.82 -0.99
N PHE A 198 17.87 -4.22 -1.38
CA PHE A 198 18.87 -3.30 -1.95
C PHE A 198 18.65 -2.97 -3.44
N GLN A 199 17.88 -3.78 -4.14
CA GLN A 199 17.54 -3.54 -5.54
C GLN A 199 16.35 -2.56 -5.69
N ARG A 200 15.64 -2.32 -4.62
CA ARG A 200 14.54 -1.36 -4.59
C ARG A 200 15.10 0.04 -4.74
N LYS A 201 14.99 0.55 -5.93
CA LYS A 201 15.32 1.95 -6.18
C LYS A 201 14.24 2.79 -5.51
N VAL A 202 14.66 3.62 -4.58
CA VAL A 202 13.90 4.80 -4.19
C VAL A 202 13.99 5.71 -5.39
N ARG A 203 12.96 5.79 -6.20
CA ARG A 203 12.86 6.70 -7.34
C ARG A 203 12.43 8.08 -6.89
#